data_8f173d7fb900098c47e2f7129e7a54f2
#
_entry.id   8f173d7fb900098c47e2f7129e7a54f2
#
_cell.length_a   1.000
_cell.length_b   1.000
_cell.length_c   1.000
_cell.angle_alpha   90.00
_cell.angle_beta   90.00
_cell.angle_gamma   90.00
#
_symmetry.space_group_name_H-M   'P 1'
#
loop_
_entity.id
_entity.type
_entity.pdbx_description
1 polymer ?
#
loop_
_entity_poly.entity_id
_entity_poly.type
_entity_poly.pdbx_seq_one_letter_code
_entity_poly.pdbx_strand_id
1 'polypeptide(L)'
;MDEDGAVMIPVEGGRRFKEMSVGKHMLNYDSIVVLTHFKGHAMGGFGGSLKNIAIGCADGAIGKKMVHAAPDNEDYESWLKGEPFMENMVESAKATIDHFGKRIVYINVLRNMSVDCDCAGVRAAPVKAHDLGILASTDILAVEQASIDMVYTSPEAELHDLKERIESRKGLRQLSYMNELKMGNDQYELITI
;
A
#
# COMPACT_ATOMS: atom_id res chain seq x y z
N MET A 1 4.63 -17.20 0.28
CA MET A 1 5.00 -16.91 1.67
C MET A 1 4.17 -17.69 2.70
N ASP A 2 2.96 -18.07 2.38
CA ASP A 2 2.00 -18.78 3.24
C ASP A 2 1.77 -20.26 2.86
N GLU A 3 2.66 -20.85 2.06
CA GLU A 3 2.61 -22.25 1.62
C GLU A 3 2.64 -23.24 2.79
N ASP A 4 3.43 -22.94 3.83
CA ASP A 4 3.49 -23.72 5.08
C ASP A 4 2.63 -23.11 6.21
N GLY A 5 1.63 -22.33 5.83
CA GLY A 5 0.69 -21.70 6.77
C GLY A 5 1.03 -20.26 7.11
N ALA A 6 0.37 -19.78 8.14
CA ALA A 6 0.43 -18.41 8.61
C ALA A 6 0.93 -18.32 10.05
N VAL A 7 1.31 -17.11 10.45
CA VAL A 7 1.69 -16.77 11.82
C VAL A 7 1.14 -15.39 12.18
N MET A 8 0.71 -15.24 13.43
CA MET A 8 0.32 -13.95 13.99
C MET A 8 1.57 -13.21 14.45
N ILE A 9 1.74 -11.97 14.01
CA ILE A 9 2.80 -11.07 14.47
C ILE A 9 2.20 -9.78 15.04
N PRO A 10 2.82 -9.15 16.05
CA PRO A 10 2.26 -7.97 16.71
C PRO A 10 2.18 -6.77 15.76
N VAL A 11 1.20 -5.92 16.00
CA VAL A 11 1.08 -4.56 15.42
C VAL A 11 1.31 -3.57 16.55
N GLU A 12 2.54 -3.09 16.71
CA GLU A 12 2.89 -2.21 17.80
C GLU A 12 2.15 -0.86 17.70
N GLY A 13 1.41 -0.51 18.75
CA GLY A 13 0.60 0.70 18.76
C GLY A 13 -0.62 0.67 17.84
N GLY A 14 -0.95 -0.48 17.27
CA GLY A 14 -2.14 -0.67 16.44
C GLY A 14 -3.43 -0.34 17.19
N ARG A 15 -4.32 0.37 16.51
CA ARG A 15 -5.64 0.77 17.04
C ARG A 15 -6.75 -0.17 16.58
N ARG A 16 -6.57 -0.79 15.42
CA ARG A 16 -7.51 -1.72 14.78
C ARG A 16 -7.12 -3.18 15.00
N PHE A 17 -5.82 -3.48 14.95
CA PHE A 17 -5.26 -4.81 15.14
C PHE A 17 -4.25 -4.83 16.29
N LYS A 18 -4.30 -5.89 17.10
CA LYS A 18 -3.24 -6.20 18.07
C LYS A 18 -2.15 -7.04 17.42
N GLU A 19 -2.55 -7.91 16.51
CA GLU A 19 -1.71 -8.82 15.76
C GLU A 19 -2.24 -8.91 14.34
N MET A 20 -1.37 -9.23 13.39
CA MET A 20 -1.70 -9.43 11.97
C MET A 20 -1.24 -10.80 11.52
N SER A 21 -2.09 -11.50 10.78
CA SER A 21 -1.74 -12.79 10.20
C SER A 21 -0.95 -12.60 8.91
N VAL A 22 0.26 -13.13 8.89
CA VAL A 22 1.20 -13.04 7.75
C VAL A 22 1.65 -14.43 7.32
N GLY A 23 2.15 -14.54 6.09
CA GLY A 23 2.73 -15.79 5.60
C GLY A 23 3.94 -16.20 6.45
N LYS A 24 3.94 -17.44 6.95
CA LYS A 24 4.94 -17.92 7.90
C LYS A 24 6.37 -17.81 7.40
N HIS A 25 6.59 -18.02 6.10
CA HIS A 25 7.92 -17.92 5.51
C HIS A 25 8.51 -16.50 5.52
N MET A 26 7.69 -15.47 5.73
CA MET A 26 8.19 -14.09 5.86
C MET A 26 9.23 -13.98 6.99
N LEU A 27 9.07 -14.74 8.06
CA LEU A 27 9.98 -14.72 9.22
C LEU A 27 11.35 -15.33 8.94
N ASN A 28 11.53 -15.99 7.81
CA ASN A 28 12.80 -16.62 7.42
C ASN A 28 13.74 -15.65 6.67
N TYR A 29 13.29 -14.44 6.36
CA TYR A 29 14.07 -13.45 5.62
C TYR A 29 14.68 -12.41 6.56
N ASP A 30 15.95 -12.07 6.31
CA ASP A 30 16.66 -11.05 7.08
C ASP A 30 16.29 -9.63 6.65
N SER A 31 15.93 -9.44 5.39
CA SER A 31 15.59 -8.14 4.81
C SER A 31 14.60 -8.28 3.67
N ILE A 32 13.96 -7.17 3.31
CA ILE A 32 13.00 -7.13 2.20
C ILE A 32 13.20 -5.89 1.33
N VAL A 33 13.12 -6.07 0.02
CA VAL A 33 13.01 -4.99 -0.95
C VAL A 33 11.58 -4.98 -1.48
N VAL A 34 10.89 -3.87 -1.30
CA VAL A 34 9.52 -3.67 -1.76
C VAL A 34 9.57 -2.94 -3.09
N LEU A 35 9.47 -3.68 -4.19
CA LEU A 35 9.42 -3.13 -5.54
C LEU A 35 7.97 -3.06 -6.00
N THR A 36 7.49 -1.86 -6.27
CA THR A 36 6.08 -1.60 -6.51
C THR A 36 5.85 -0.80 -7.77
N HIS A 37 4.98 -1.29 -8.65
CA HIS A 37 4.37 -0.49 -9.70
C HIS A 37 3.32 0.43 -9.06
N PHE A 38 3.56 1.75 -9.07
CA PHE A 38 2.62 2.73 -8.53
C PHE A 38 1.48 2.98 -9.53
N LYS A 39 0.23 2.94 -9.06
CA LYS A 39 -0.98 3.07 -9.90
C LYS A 39 -2.22 3.34 -9.05
N GLY A 40 -3.34 3.61 -9.72
CA GLY A 40 -4.65 3.67 -9.09
C GLY A 40 -5.12 2.31 -8.55
N HIS A 41 -6.13 2.34 -7.69
CA HIS A 41 -6.73 1.13 -7.15
C HIS A 41 -8.21 1.33 -6.81
N ALA A 42 -9.05 0.36 -7.20
CA ALA A 42 -10.50 0.47 -7.05
C ALA A 42 -10.99 0.67 -5.61
N MET A 43 -10.35 0.06 -4.63
CA MET A 43 -10.68 0.20 -3.20
C MET A 43 -9.73 1.17 -2.48
N GLY A 44 -8.43 1.07 -2.74
CA GLY A 44 -7.38 1.80 -2.02
C GLY A 44 -7.14 3.23 -2.51
N GLY A 45 -7.77 3.65 -3.59
CA GLY A 45 -7.47 4.92 -4.26
C GLY A 45 -6.20 4.82 -5.08
N PHE A 46 -5.09 4.46 -4.45
CA PHE A 46 -3.82 4.14 -5.10
C PHE A 46 -3.17 2.89 -4.48
N GLY A 47 -2.19 2.36 -5.17
CA GLY A 47 -1.36 1.26 -4.71
C GLY A 47 0.11 1.60 -4.88
N GLY A 48 0.77 1.94 -3.78
CA GLY A 48 2.21 2.09 -3.63
C GLY A 48 2.81 0.97 -2.80
N SER A 49 3.98 1.20 -2.24
CA SER A 49 4.71 0.25 -1.39
C SER A 49 3.91 -0.18 -0.16
N LEU A 50 3.17 0.74 0.46
CA LEU A 50 2.30 0.43 1.61
C LEU A 50 1.30 -0.66 1.24
N LYS A 51 0.49 -0.43 0.21
CA LYS A 51 -0.53 -1.39 -0.22
C LYS A 51 0.10 -2.72 -0.67
N ASN A 52 1.26 -2.67 -1.32
CA ASN A 52 1.98 -3.86 -1.77
C ASN A 52 2.26 -4.81 -0.59
N ILE A 53 2.88 -4.33 0.48
CA ILE A 53 3.17 -5.18 1.65
C ILE A 53 1.93 -5.48 2.50
N ALA A 54 1.00 -4.53 2.62
CA ALA A 54 -0.24 -4.70 3.39
C ALA A 54 -1.05 -5.92 2.92
N ILE A 55 -1.09 -6.14 1.61
CA ILE A 55 -1.82 -7.25 1.00
C ILE A 55 -0.87 -8.41 0.65
N GLY A 56 0.35 -8.10 0.22
CA GLY A 56 1.30 -9.11 -0.23
C GLY A 56 1.89 -9.96 0.88
N CYS A 57 2.08 -9.40 2.08
CA CYS A 57 2.60 -10.12 3.24
C CYS A 57 1.50 -10.75 4.11
N ALA A 58 0.28 -10.22 4.07
CA ALA A 58 -0.88 -10.84 4.71
C ALA A 58 -1.16 -12.21 4.08
N ASP A 59 -1.31 -13.25 4.90
CA ASP A 59 -1.64 -14.57 4.39
C ASP A 59 -3.02 -14.65 3.72
N GLY A 60 -3.19 -15.60 2.80
CA GLY A 60 -4.39 -15.72 2.00
C GLY A 60 -5.64 -16.16 2.76
N ALA A 61 -5.48 -16.93 3.82
CA ALA A 61 -6.60 -17.56 4.53
C ALA A 61 -7.21 -16.63 5.60
N ILE A 62 -6.37 -15.89 6.34
CA ILE A 62 -6.78 -15.08 7.49
C ILE A 62 -6.42 -13.61 7.28
N GLY A 63 -5.16 -13.29 7.01
CA GLY A 63 -4.65 -11.93 6.98
C GLY A 63 -5.34 -11.03 5.97
N LYS A 64 -5.56 -11.51 4.75
CA LYS A 64 -6.30 -10.74 3.74
C LYS A 64 -7.76 -10.51 4.13
N LYS A 65 -8.40 -11.47 4.80
CA LYS A 65 -9.74 -11.29 5.35
C LYS A 65 -9.76 -10.24 6.47
N MET A 66 -8.75 -10.22 7.33
CA MET A 66 -8.61 -9.18 8.36
C MET A 66 -8.55 -7.78 7.73
N VAL A 67 -7.70 -7.56 6.72
CA VAL A 67 -7.56 -6.25 6.06
C VAL A 67 -8.88 -5.80 5.43
N HIS A 68 -9.58 -6.69 4.75
CA HIS A 68 -10.83 -6.37 4.06
C HIS A 68 -12.06 -6.41 4.98
N ALA A 69 -11.91 -6.84 6.24
CA ALA A 69 -13.01 -7.22 7.13
C ALA A 69 -14.04 -8.08 6.38
N ALA A 70 -13.51 -9.00 5.57
CA ALA A 70 -14.31 -9.81 4.67
C ALA A 70 -15.05 -10.90 5.46
N PRO A 71 -16.38 -10.99 5.35
CA PRO A 71 -17.14 -12.11 5.91
C PRO A 71 -16.80 -13.41 5.18
N ASP A 72 -17.09 -14.54 5.80
CA ASP A 72 -16.77 -15.86 5.24
C ASP A 72 -17.52 -16.19 3.92
N ASN A 73 -18.58 -15.45 3.61
CA ASN A 73 -19.38 -15.65 2.40
C ASN A 73 -18.81 -15.02 1.12
N GLU A 74 -17.64 -14.37 1.20
CA GLU A 74 -16.92 -13.75 0.07
C GLU A 74 -17.71 -12.67 -0.71
N ASP A 75 -18.80 -12.13 -0.15
CA ASP A 75 -19.55 -11.06 -0.76
C ASP A 75 -18.75 -9.76 -0.77
N TYR A 76 -18.22 -9.39 -1.94
CA TYR A 76 -17.41 -8.18 -2.15
C TYR A 76 -18.16 -6.89 -1.73
N GLU A 77 -19.46 -6.84 -1.83
CA GLU A 77 -20.24 -5.67 -1.44
C GLU A 77 -20.22 -5.44 0.09
N SER A 78 -20.02 -6.49 0.86
CA SER A 78 -19.90 -6.44 2.32
C SER A 78 -18.49 -6.08 2.81
N TRP A 79 -17.49 -6.07 1.93
CA TRP A 79 -16.11 -5.74 2.32
C TRP A 79 -15.97 -4.29 2.77
N LEU A 80 -15.10 -4.08 3.74
CA LEU A 80 -14.80 -2.76 4.27
C LEU A 80 -14.26 -1.83 3.18
N LYS A 81 -14.78 -0.60 3.13
CA LYS A 81 -14.43 0.42 2.13
C LYS A 81 -14.05 1.73 2.82
N GLY A 82 -13.45 2.65 2.07
CA GLY A 82 -13.10 3.99 2.52
C GLY A 82 -12.02 4.03 3.62
N GLU A 83 -12.08 5.03 4.48
CA GLU A 83 -11.03 5.26 5.49
C GLU A 83 -10.75 4.07 6.40
N PRO A 84 -11.76 3.33 6.93
CA PRO A 84 -11.49 2.15 7.75
C PRO A 84 -10.70 1.06 7.02
N PHE A 85 -10.91 0.90 5.71
CA PHE A 85 -10.11 -0.02 4.90
C PHE A 85 -8.67 0.46 4.75
N MET A 86 -8.44 1.77 4.53
CA MET A 86 -7.09 2.35 4.49
C MET A 86 -6.35 2.13 5.80
N GLU A 87 -7.02 2.34 6.93
CA GLU A 87 -6.44 2.13 8.25
C GLU A 87 -6.07 0.67 8.50
N ASN A 88 -6.92 -0.28 8.08
CA ASN A 88 -6.60 -1.70 8.13
C ASN A 88 -5.36 -2.04 7.28
N MET A 89 -5.25 -1.48 6.07
CA MET A 89 -4.06 -1.67 5.23
C MET A 89 -2.80 -1.12 5.90
N VAL A 90 -2.87 0.08 6.47
CA VAL A 90 -1.73 0.70 7.16
C VAL A 90 -1.25 -0.17 8.31
N GLU A 91 -2.15 -0.68 9.14
CA GLU A 91 -1.77 -1.53 10.27
C GLU A 91 -1.28 -2.92 9.83
N SER A 92 -1.83 -3.47 8.76
CA SER A 92 -1.29 -4.70 8.15
C SER A 92 0.14 -4.51 7.67
N ALA A 93 0.41 -3.41 6.96
CA ALA A 93 1.77 -3.06 6.53
C ALA A 93 2.70 -2.83 7.72
N LYS A 94 2.20 -2.15 8.77
CA LYS A 94 2.96 -1.86 9.99
C LYS A 94 3.51 -3.12 10.64
N ALA A 95 2.74 -4.18 10.74
CA ALA A 95 3.21 -5.47 11.25
C ALA A 95 4.46 -5.96 10.51
N THR A 96 4.47 -5.89 9.18
CA THR A 96 5.62 -6.25 8.35
C THR A 96 6.80 -5.30 8.57
N ILE A 97 6.53 -3.99 8.61
CA ILE A 97 7.56 -2.96 8.80
C ILE A 97 8.23 -3.11 10.17
N ASP A 98 7.44 -3.29 11.23
CA ASP A 98 7.96 -3.48 12.59
C ASP A 98 8.85 -4.74 12.69
N HIS A 99 8.47 -5.82 11.98
CA HIS A 99 9.27 -7.06 11.92
C HIS A 99 10.64 -6.85 11.26
N PHE A 100 10.71 -6.17 10.12
CA PHE A 100 11.97 -5.94 9.42
C PHE A 100 12.78 -4.77 10.00
N GLY A 101 12.13 -3.81 10.64
CA GLY A 101 12.77 -2.62 11.20
C GLY A 101 13.53 -1.83 10.12
N LYS A 102 14.84 -1.65 10.31
CA LYS A 102 15.70 -0.91 9.36
C LYS A 102 16.15 -1.73 8.14
N ARG A 103 15.73 -2.98 8.01
CA ARG A 103 16.14 -3.90 6.94
C ARG A 103 15.11 -3.99 5.81
N ILE A 104 14.49 -2.87 5.51
CA ILE A 104 13.46 -2.74 4.47
C ILE A 104 13.76 -1.53 3.59
N VAL A 105 13.60 -1.70 2.27
CA VAL A 105 13.73 -0.65 1.27
C VAL A 105 12.50 -0.64 0.40
N TYR A 106 11.99 0.53 0.10
CA TYR A 106 10.81 0.76 -0.72
C TYR A 106 11.19 1.40 -2.05
N ILE A 107 10.64 0.88 -3.14
CA ILE A 107 10.84 1.40 -4.49
C ILE A 107 9.47 1.51 -5.16
N ASN A 108 9.05 2.75 -5.46
CA ASN A 108 7.85 3.02 -6.22
C ASN A 108 8.21 3.38 -7.68
N VAL A 109 7.73 2.60 -8.63
CA VAL A 109 7.92 2.80 -10.06
C VAL A 109 6.68 3.52 -10.61
N LEU A 110 6.82 4.83 -10.85
CA LEU A 110 5.76 5.72 -11.35
C LEU A 110 5.83 5.78 -12.89
N ARG A 111 5.68 4.62 -13.53
CA ARG A 111 5.71 4.44 -14.98
C ARG A 111 4.49 3.65 -15.43
N ASN A 112 3.95 3.96 -16.60
CA ASN A 112 2.76 3.30 -17.13
C ASN A 112 1.60 3.28 -16.11
N MET A 113 1.41 4.37 -15.38
CA MET A 113 0.42 4.45 -14.30
C MET A 113 -0.99 4.44 -14.88
N SER A 114 -1.72 3.37 -14.60
CA SER A 114 -3.15 3.26 -14.88
C SER A 114 -3.98 3.75 -13.68
N VAL A 115 -5.20 4.19 -13.92
CA VAL A 115 -6.20 4.45 -12.87
C VAL A 115 -6.66 3.16 -12.19
N ASP A 116 -6.47 2.02 -12.84
CA ASP A 116 -6.81 0.71 -12.30
C ASP A 116 -5.57 -0.05 -11.81
N CYS A 117 -5.83 -1.04 -10.96
CA CYS A 117 -4.81 -1.97 -10.48
C CYS A 117 -4.43 -2.96 -11.59
N ASP A 118 -3.18 -3.43 -11.58
CA ASP A 118 -2.70 -4.50 -12.46
C ASP A 118 -3.56 -5.77 -12.37
N CYS A 119 -4.26 -5.98 -11.25
CA CYS A 119 -5.20 -7.09 -11.09
C CYS A 119 -6.43 -7.01 -12.00
N ALA A 120 -6.73 -5.86 -12.59
CA ALA A 120 -7.78 -5.71 -13.60
C ALA A 120 -7.40 -6.36 -14.95
N GLY A 121 -6.11 -6.61 -15.16
CA GLY A 121 -5.57 -7.24 -16.37
C GLY A 121 -6.01 -6.51 -17.63
N VAL A 122 -6.53 -7.23 -18.59
CA VAL A 122 -6.99 -6.68 -19.88
C VAL A 122 -8.18 -5.71 -19.78
N ARG A 123 -8.81 -5.60 -18.61
CA ARG A 123 -9.91 -4.66 -18.35
C ARG A 123 -9.44 -3.35 -17.73
N ALA A 124 -8.14 -3.21 -17.44
CA ALA A 124 -7.58 -1.96 -16.94
C ALA A 124 -7.78 -0.83 -17.95
N ALA A 125 -8.08 0.36 -17.44
CA ALA A 125 -8.18 1.56 -18.28
C ALA A 125 -6.83 1.85 -18.96
N PRO A 126 -6.83 2.44 -20.17
CA PRO A 126 -5.59 2.82 -20.84
C PRO A 126 -4.76 3.79 -20.00
N VAL A 127 -3.44 3.64 -20.07
CA VAL A 127 -2.51 4.60 -19.48
C VAL A 127 -2.59 5.91 -20.22
N LYS A 128 -2.81 7.01 -19.48
CA LYS A 128 -2.84 8.38 -20.02
C LYS A 128 -1.68 9.22 -19.49
N ALA A 129 -1.21 8.91 -18.30
CA ALA A 129 -0.14 9.62 -17.64
C ALA A 129 1.22 9.33 -18.28
N HIS A 130 2.06 10.36 -18.44
CA HIS A 130 3.47 10.16 -18.73
C HIS A 130 4.20 9.53 -17.51
N ASP A 131 5.37 8.96 -17.79
CA ASP A 131 6.22 8.38 -16.75
C ASP A 131 6.80 9.50 -15.86
N LEU A 132 6.65 9.37 -14.55
CA LEU A 132 7.18 10.37 -13.60
C LEU A 132 8.57 9.98 -13.07
N GLY A 133 8.91 8.68 -13.09
CA GLY A 133 10.20 8.20 -12.65
C GLY A 133 10.12 7.03 -11.67
N ILE A 134 11.22 6.84 -10.92
CA ILE A 134 11.34 5.80 -9.91
C ILE A 134 11.81 6.46 -8.62
N LEU A 135 11.08 6.23 -7.54
CA LEU A 135 11.42 6.73 -6.21
C LEU A 135 11.88 5.58 -5.32
N ALA A 136 12.90 5.83 -4.52
CA ALA A 136 13.38 4.86 -3.53
C ALA A 136 13.63 5.55 -2.17
N SER A 137 13.30 4.86 -1.08
CA SER A 137 13.54 5.32 0.28
C SER A 137 13.62 4.15 1.24
N THR A 138 14.20 4.36 2.41
CA THR A 138 14.09 3.49 3.57
C THR A 138 12.95 3.90 4.51
N ASP A 139 12.26 4.99 4.19
CA ASP A 139 11.10 5.53 4.92
C ASP A 139 9.85 5.36 4.05
N ILE A 140 8.88 4.58 4.56
CA ILE A 140 7.65 4.26 3.82
C ILE A 140 6.79 5.49 3.60
N LEU A 141 6.65 6.36 4.60
CA LEU A 141 5.82 7.55 4.48
C LEU A 141 6.45 8.56 3.51
N ALA A 142 7.77 8.73 3.55
CA ALA A 142 8.48 9.61 2.62
C ALA A 142 8.31 9.18 1.16
N VAL A 143 8.47 7.89 0.84
CA VAL A 143 8.31 7.42 -0.56
C VAL A 143 6.88 7.51 -1.04
N GLU A 144 5.89 7.21 -0.19
CA GLU A 144 4.48 7.33 -0.54
C GLU A 144 4.07 8.81 -0.70
N GLN A 145 4.50 9.69 0.21
CA GLN A 145 4.23 11.12 0.12
C GLN A 145 4.84 11.71 -1.15
N ALA A 146 6.13 11.42 -1.42
CA ALA A 146 6.79 11.88 -2.64
C ALA A 146 6.09 11.38 -3.92
N SER A 147 5.62 10.13 -3.91
CA SER A 147 4.86 9.57 -5.05
C SER A 147 3.55 10.33 -5.29
N ILE A 148 2.82 10.62 -4.25
CA ILE A 148 1.56 11.40 -4.31
C ILE A 148 1.85 12.84 -4.75
N ASP A 149 2.87 13.49 -4.19
CA ASP A 149 3.24 14.87 -4.55
C ASP A 149 3.60 14.96 -6.04
N MET A 150 4.34 14.00 -6.60
CA MET A 150 4.63 13.95 -8.03
C MET A 150 3.36 13.81 -8.88
N VAL A 151 2.41 12.99 -8.45
CA VAL A 151 1.11 12.87 -9.12
C VAL A 151 0.34 14.19 -9.08
N TYR A 152 0.30 14.85 -7.93
CA TYR A 152 -0.50 16.07 -7.74
C TYR A 152 0.13 17.32 -8.38
N THR A 153 1.45 17.36 -8.52
CA THR A 153 2.17 18.46 -9.20
C THR A 153 2.22 18.30 -10.73
N SER A 154 1.88 17.13 -11.25
CA SER A 154 1.85 16.87 -12.70
C SER A 154 0.62 17.49 -13.39
N PRO A 155 0.68 17.73 -14.71
CA PRO A 155 -0.42 18.34 -15.47
C PRO A 155 -1.75 17.60 -15.26
N GLU A 156 -2.81 18.35 -15.00
CA GLU A 156 -4.14 17.83 -14.69
C GLU A 156 -4.71 16.94 -15.82
N ALA A 157 -4.52 17.34 -17.06
CA ALA A 157 -5.09 16.63 -18.21
C ALA A 157 -4.69 15.16 -18.32
N GLU A 158 -3.51 14.80 -17.80
CA GLU A 158 -2.99 13.43 -17.90
C GLU A 158 -3.31 12.59 -16.66
N LEU A 159 -3.43 13.22 -15.49
CA LEU A 159 -3.56 12.54 -14.21
C LEU A 159 -4.92 12.75 -13.53
N HIS A 160 -5.86 13.43 -14.21
CA HIS A 160 -7.19 13.71 -13.67
C HIS A 160 -7.88 12.44 -13.14
N ASP A 161 -7.96 11.39 -13.96
CA ASP A 161 -8.65 10.14 -13.58
C ASP A 161 -7.97 9.45 -12.37
N LEU A 162 -6.64 9.56 -12.27
CA LEU A 162 -5.89 9.00 -11.15
C LEU A 162 -6.12 9.80 -9.86
N LYS A 163 -6.08 11.14 -9.94
CA LYS A 163 -6.37 12.02 -8.80
C LYS A 163 -7.80 11.81 -8.30
N GLU A 164 -8.78 11.79 -9.22
CA GLU A 164 -10.18 11.52 -8.89
C GLU A 164 -10.35 10.14 -8.21
N ARG A 165 -9.65 9.10 -8.70
CA ARG A 165 -9.66 7.78 -8.09
C ARG A 165 -9.10 7.83 -6.66
N ILE A 166 -7.98 8.51 -6.43
CA ILE A 166 -7.35 8.66 -5.12
C ILE A 166 -8.33 9.34 -4.14
N GLU A 167 -8.94 10.44 -4.56
CA GLU A 167 -9.82 11.26 -3.72
C GLU A 167 -11.17 10.57 -3.45
N SER A 168 -11.82 10.05 -4.48
CA SER A 168 -13.13 9.39 -4.37
C SER A 168 -13.09 8.14 -3.47
N ARG A 169 -11.94 7.49 -3.36
CA ARG A 169 -11.74 6.33 -2.49
C ARG A 169 -11.15 6.68 -1.12
N LYS A 170 -10.91 7.98 -0.85
CA LYS A 170 -10.24 8.43 0.40
C LYS A 170 -8.81 7.89 0.52
N GLY A 171 -8.11 7.72 -0.62
CA GLY A 171 -6.78 7.11 -0.68
C GLY A 171 -5.73 7.82 0.16
N LEU A 172 -5.81 9.15 0.29
CA LEU A 172 -4.89 9.95 1.10
C LEU A 172 -4.95 9.62 2.61
N ARG A 173 -6.00 8.90 3.06
CA ARG A 173 -6.04 8.39 4.45
C ARG A 173 -4.87 7.45 4.73
N GLN A 174 -4.32 6.76 3.74
CA GLN A 174 -3.12 5.95 3.91
C GLN A 174 -1.97 6.79 4.48
N LEU A 175 -1.70 7.98 3.90
CA LEU A 175 -0.62 8.87 4.35
C LEU A 175 -0.89 9.44 5.74
N SER A 176 -2.07 10.03 5.94
CA SER A 176 -2.41 10.65 7.22
C SER A 176 -2.41 9.65 8.37
N TYR A 177 -2.86 8.41 8.14
CA TYR A 177 -2.87 7.39 9.18
C TYR A 177 -1.47 6.83 9.49
N MET A 178 -0.60 6.69 8.46
CA MET A 178 0.83 6.39 8.69
C MET A 178 1.49 7.44 9.57
N ASN A 179 1.20 8.73 9.32
CA ASN A 179 1.73 9.83 10.13
C ASN A 179 1.21 9.75 11.58
N GLU A 180 -0.09 9.50 11.79
CA GLU A 180 -0.66 9.29 13.13
C GLU A 180 0.00 8.14 13.89
N LEU A 181 0.38 7.06 13.20
CA LEU A 181 1.07 5.89 13.77
C LEU A 181 2.60 6.04 13.80
N LYS A 182 3.13 7.19 13.39
CA LYS A 182 4.57 7.51 13.38
C LYS A 182 5.40 6.48 12.59
N MET A 183 4.91 6.09 11.43
CA MET A 183 5.54 5.08 10.57
C MET A 183 6.65 5.64 9.67
N GLY A 184 6.93 6.93 9.74
CA GLY A 184 7.93 7.64 8.95
C GLY A 184 7.72 9.14 8.97
N ASN A 185 8.32 9.84 8.00
CA ASN A 185 8.26 11.29 7.88
C ASN A 185 7.56 11.68 6.57
N ASP A 186 6.63 12.62 6.65
CA ASP A 186 5.97 13.25 5.48
C ASP A 186 6.80 14.41 4.90
N GLN A 187 7.83 14.86 5.63
CA GLN A 187 8.82 15.82 5.14
C GLN A 187 10.04 15.07 4.63
N TYR A 188 10.39 15.29 3.37
CA TYR A 188 11.48 14.58 2.70
C TYR A 188 12.31 15.54 1.82
N GLU A 189 13.52 15.15 1.50
CA GLU A 189 14.35 15.74 0.47
C GLU A 189 14.38 14.83 -0.75
N LEU A 190 14.07 15.37 -1.94
CA LEU A 190 14.15 14.63 -3.19
C LEU A 190 15.51 14.84 -3.83
N ILE A 191 16.32 13.78 -3.89
CA ILE A 191 17.63 13.77 -4.55
C ILE A 191 17.49 13.09 -5.91
N THR A 192 17.78 13.83 -6.98
CA THR A 192 17.75 13.29 -8.35
C THR A 192 19.15 12.80 -8.74
N ILE A 193 19.22 11.59 -9.30
CA ILE A 193 20.45 10.94 -9.75
C ILE A 193 20.38 10.60 -11.24
#